data_6e766f7ded49d7041dc843a59644c4cc
#
_entry.id   6e766f7ded49d7041dc843a59644c4cc
#
_cell.length_a   1.000
_cell.length_b   1.000
_cell.length_c   1.000
_cell.angle_alpha   90.00
_cell.angle_beta   90.00
_cell.angle_gamma   90.00
#
_symmetry.space_group_name_H-M   'P 1'
#
loop_
_entity.id
_entity.type
_entity.pdbx_description
1 polymer ?
#
loop_
_entity_poly.entity_id
_entity_poly.type
_entity_poly.pdbx_seq_one_letter_code
_entity_poly.pdbx_strand_id
1 'polypeptide(L)'
;MTIYKTITVAVAFCFVSLTLTGQNRTELQASVGRGKIVYEQTCLACHQIDGSGVPNLTPPLIKTSFVLGDKGRLIDIVLKGLKGVEIDGESFDNPMPSFSSLDDKQVADVLTYIRNSFSNKASGVRTEEVGRARKGK
;
A
#
# COMPACT_ATOMS: atom_id res chain seq x y z
N MET A 1 -40.42 28.09 -16.15
CA MET A 1 -39.26 28.53 -15.35
C MET A 1 -38.69 27.42 -14.42
N THR A 2 -39.38 26.32 -14.22
CA THR A 2 -38.99 25.23 -13.28
C THR A 2 -38.02 24.21 -13.90
N ILE A 3 -38.11 23.94 -15.20
CA ILE A 3 -37.31 22.93 -15.91
C ILE A 3 -35.82 23.33 -16.00
N TYR A 4 -35.52 24.61 -16.19
CA TYR A 4 -34.10 25.07 -16.25
C TYR A 4 -33.37 24.96 -14.94
N LYS A 5 -34.05 25.06 -13.78
CA LYS A 5 -33.42 24.90 -12.46
C LYS A 5 -33.00 23.45 -12.17
N THR A 6 -33.80 22.48 -12.63
CA THR A 6 -33.51 21.06 -12.44
C THR A 6 -32.34 20.58 -13.29
N ILE A 7 -32.21 21.08 -14.52
CA ILE A 7 -31.10 20.74 -15.43
C ILE A 7 -29.79 21.32 -14.92
N THR A 8 -29.78 22.55 -14.39
CA THR A 8 -28.56 23.20 -13.88
C THR A 8 -28.00 22.47 -12.66
N VAL A 9 -28.86 21.97 -11.76
CA VAL A 9 -28.45 21.21 -10.57
C VAL A 9 -27.89 19.85 -10.96
N ALA A 10 -28.47 19.13 -11.91
CA ALA A 10 -28.00 17.84 -12.37
C ALA A 10 -26.61 17.91 -13.05
N VAL A 11 -26.38 18.95 -13.87
CA VAL A 11 -25.08 19.17 -14.54
C VAL A 11 -24.02 19.55 -13.54
N ALA A 12 -24.30 20.38 -12.53
CA ALA A 12 -23.33 20.72 -11.48
C ALA A 12 -22.93 19.50 -10.64
N PHE A 13 -23.87 18.58 -10.35
CA PHE A 13 -23.58 17.35 -9.59
C PHE A 13 -22.68 16.38 -10.37
N CYS A 14 -22.82 16.32 -11.70
CA CYS A 14 -22.00 15.46 -12.55
C CYS A 14 -20.54 15.95 -12.65
N PHE A 15 -20.32 17.26 -12.69
CA PHE A 15 -18.97 17.85 -12.74
C PHE A 15 -18.18 17.66 -11.43
N VAL A 16 -18.83 17.73 -10.27
CA VAL A 16 -18.20 17.52 -8.97
C VAL A 16 -17.73 16.06 -8.80
N SER A 17 -18.49 15.11 -9.32
CA SER A 17 -18.13 13.68 -9.22
C SER A 17 -16.90 13.31 -10.08
N LEU A 18 -16.70 13.94 -11.24
CA LEU A 18 -15.55 13.69 -12.10
C LEU A 18 -14.23 14.23 -11.52
N THR A 19 -14.27 15.36 -10.82
CA THR A 19 -13.07 15.96 -10.23
C THR A 19 -12.52 15.15 -9.06
N LEU A 20 -13.38 14.58 -8.23
CA LEU A 20 -12.99 13.76 -7.08
C LEU A 20 -12.31 12.44 -7.48
N THR A 21 -12.75 11.79 -8.54
CA THR A 21 -12.13 10.55 -9.05
C THR A 21 -10.76 10.79 -9.69
N GLY A 22 -10.57 11.93 -10.34
CA GLY A 22 -9.29 12.34 -10.92
C GLY A 22 -8.20 12.57 -9.84
N GLN A 23 -8.54 13.28 -8.78
CA GLN A 23 -7.63 13.58 -7.68
C GLN A 23 -7.15 12.32 -6.95
N ASN A 24 -8.03 11.36 -6.70
CA ASN A 24 -7.69 10.10 -6.05
C ASN A 24 -6.71 9.24 -6.88
N ARG A 25 -6.84 9.24 -8.20
CA ARG A 25 -5.91 8.52 -9.09
C ARG A 25 -4.53 9.17 -9.11
N THR A 26 -4.48 10.48 -9.16
CA THR A 26 -3.22 11.24 -9.18
C THR A 26 -2.44 11.03 -7.88
N GLU A 27 -3.11 11.08 -6.73
CA GLU A 27 -2.44 10.84 -5.44
C GLU A 27 -1.99 9.38 -5.29
N LEU A 28 -2.76 8.40 -5.74
CA LEU A 28 -2.34 7.00 -5.75
C LEU A 28 -1.05 6.82 -6.58
N GLN A 29 -0.99 7.39 -7.78
CA GLN A 29 0.19 7.31 -8.64
C GLN A 29 1.41 8.01 -8.02
N ALA A 30 1.20 9.17 -7.42
CA ALA A 30 2.25 9.89 -6.71
C ALA A 30 2.80 9.08 -5.52
N SER A 31 1.91 8.47 -4.73
CA SER A 31 2.29 7.58 -3.62
C SER A 31 3.07 6.36 -4.11
N VAL A 32 2.63 5.71 -5.20
CA VAL A 32 3.35 4.60 -5.82
C VAL A 32 4.77 5.03 -6.25
N GLY A 33 4.90 6.20 -6.86
CA GLY A 33 6.22 6.72 -7.28
C GLY A 33 7.18 6.95 -6.10
N ARG A 34 6.69 7.58 -5.01
CA ARG A 34 7.49 7.78 -3.80
C ARG A 34 7.82 6.45 -3.12
N GLY A 35 6.84 5.56 -3.04
CA GLY A 35 7.00 4.24 -2.44
C GLY A 35 8.01 3.36 -3.16
N LYS A 36 8.13 3.49 -4.48
CA LYS A 36 9.19 2.82 -5.26
C LYS A 36 10.58 3.21 -4.76
N ILE A 37 10.81 4.48 -4.50
CA ILE A 37 12.11 4.97 -3.99
C ILE A 37 12.42 4.35 -2.62
N VAL A 38 11.44 4.32 -1.72
CA VAL A 38 11.61 3.68 -0.40
C VAL A 38 11.88 2.18 -0.55
N TYR A 39 11.14 1.50 -1.44
CA TYR A 39 11.33 0.07 -1.71
C TYR A 39 12.76 -0.24 -2.18
N GLU A 40 13.26 0.52 -3.12
CA GLU A 40 14.61 0.35 -3.67
C GLU A 40 15.70 0.55 -2.61
N GLN A 41 15.47 1.41 -1.63
CA GLN A 41 16.42 1.70 -0.56
C GLN A 41 16.38 0.71 0.61
N THR A 42 15.22 0.10 0.88
CA THR A 42 15.01 -0.64 2.15
C THR A 42 14.53 -2.08 1.98
N CYS A 43 13.85 -2.42 0.90
CA CYS A 43 13.16 -3.70 0.73
C CYS A 43 13.78 -4.58 -0.36
N LEU A 44 14.32 -3.94 -1.40
CA LEU A 44 14.77 -4.58 -2.64
C LEU A 44 15.81 -5.67 -2.40
N ALA A 45 16.75 -5.47 -1.47
CA ALA A 45 17.83 -6.41 -1.20
C ALA A 45 17.32 -7.82 -0.82
N CYS A 46 16.18 -7.90 -0.14
CA CYS A 46 15.56 -9.17 0.27
C CYS A 46 14.43 -9.60 -0.67
N HIS A 47 13.56 -8.67 -1.05
CA HIS A 47 12.35 -8.99 -1.82
C HIS A 47 12.54 -8.96 -3.35
N GLN A 48 13.73 -8.63 -3.84
CA GLN A 48 14.12 -8.54 -5.24
C GLN A 48 13.40 -7.43 -6.02
N ILE A 49 13.92 -7.10 -7.21
CA ILE A 49 13.38 -6.01 -8.04
C ILE A 49 11.97 -6.30 -8.57
N ASP A 50 11.63 -7.54 -8.72
CA ASP A 50 10.35 -8.03 -9.23
C ASP A 50 9.36 -8.46 -8.13
N GLY A 51 9.77 -8.36 -6.86
CA GLY A 51 8.97 -8.78 -5.71
C GLY A 51 8.86 -10.29 -5.55
N SER A 52 9.69 -11.09 -6.23
CA SER A 52 9.66 -12.55 -6.16
C SER A 52 10.16 -13.13 -4.84
N GLY A 53 10.94 -12.36 -4.07
CA GLY A 53 11.61 -12.85 -2.87
C GLY A 53 12.70 -13.89 -3.19
N VAL A 54 13.00 -14.74 -2.22
CA VAL A 54 13.97 -15.85 -2.36
C VAL A 54 13.33 -17.10 -1.79
N PRO A 55 13.21 -18.19 -2.57
CA PRO A 55 12.57 -19.44 -2.11
C PRO A 55 13.08 -19.91 -0.75
N ASN A 56 12.20 -20.29 0.13
CA ASN A 56 12.45 -20.75 1.52
C ASN A 56 13.13 -19.72 2.45
N LEU A 57 13.56 -18.57 1.94
CA LEU A 57 14.25 -17.53 2.73
C LEU A 57 13.41 -16.28 2.91
N THR A 58 12.96 -15.68 1.81
CA THR A 58 12.23 -14.41 1.84
C THR A 58 10.95 -14.53 1.05
N PRO A 59 9.79 -14.25 1.64
CA PRO A 59 8.50 -14.42 0.95
C PRO A 59 8.38 -13.50 -0.26
N PRO A 60 7.66 -13.96 -1.31
CA PRO A 60 7.28 -13.09 -2.41
C PRO A 60 6.30 -12.02 -1.93
N LEU A 61 6.30 -10.90 -2.64
CA LEU A 61 5.30 -9.82 -2.47
C LEU A 61 4.21 -9.89 -3.55
N ILE A 62 4.26 -10.91 -4.41
CA ILE A 62 3.36 -11.11 -5.54
C ILE A 62 2.10 -11.82 -5.06
N LYS A 63 0.98 -11.14 -5.02
CA LYS A 63 -0.38 -11.66 -4.75
C LYS A 63 -0.55 -12.50 -3.48
N THR A 64 0.33 -12.36 -2.50
CA THR A 64 0.19 -13.09 -1.23
C THR A 64 -1.01 -12.58 -0.43
N SER A 65 -1.58 -13.44 0.40
CA SER A 65 -2.68 -13.10 1.31
C SER A 65 -2.30 -11.99 2.29
N PHE A 66 -1.01 -11.87 2.63
CA PHE A 66 -0.49 -10.80 3.49
C PHE A 66 -0.49 -9.46 2.76
N VAL A 67 0.02 -9.39 1.53
CA VAL A 67 0.10 -8.15 0.75
C VAL A 67 -1.29 -7.64 0.35
N LEU A 68 -2.19 -8.53 -0.08
CA LEU A 68 -3.51 -8.13 -0.57
C LEU A 68 -4.56 -8.03 0.52
N GLY A 69 -4.29 -8.60 1.71
CA GLY A 69 -5.22 -8.68 2.82
C GLY A 69 -5.26 -7.43 3.70
N ASP A 70 -5.32 -7.66 5.01
CA ASP A 70 -5.47 -6.63 6.03
C ASP A 70 -4.29 -5.66 6.07
N LYS A 71 -4.59 -4.37 5.96
CA LYS A 71 -3.57 -3.31 5.95
C LYS A 71 -2.91 -3.11 7.31
N GLY A 72 -3.67 -3.28 8.39
CA GLY A 72 -3.15 -3.12 9.75
C GLY A 72 -2.05 -4.13 10.04
N ARG A 73 -2.31 -5.41 9.69
CA ARG A 73 -1.29 -6.46 9.77
C ARG A 73 -0.06 -6.12 8.93
N LEU A 74 -0.25 -5.66 7.70
CA LEU A 74 0.85 -5.34 6.80
C LEU A 74 1.69 -4.15 7.32
N ILE A 75 1.04 -3.13 7.87
CA ILE A 75 1.69 -1.99 8.53
C ILE A 75 2.50 -2.48 9.75
N ASP A 76 1.90 -3.31 10.59
CA ASP A 76 2.58 -3.87 11.77
C ASP A 76 3.82 -4.68 11.41
N ILE A 77 3.77 -5.46 10.33
CA ILE A 77 4.93 -6.21 9.82
C ILE A 77 6.08 -5.27 9.47
N VAL A 78 5.81 -4.18 8.75
CA VAL A 78 6.87 -3.20 8.42
C VAL A 78 7.40 -2.51 9.67
N LEU A 79 6.53 -2.12 10.60
CA LEU A 79 6.94 -1.40 11.80
C LEU A 79 7.66 -2.27 12.84
N LYS A 80 7.26 -3.53 12.98
CA LYS A 80 7.72 -4.43 14.06
C LYS A 80 8.64 -5.53 13.57
N GLY A 81 8.67 -5.77 12.25
CA GLY A 81 9.33 -6.94 11.66
C GLY A 81 8.44 -8.18 11.68
N LEU A 82 8.98 -9.28 11.15
CA LEU A 82 8.27 -10.55 11.05
C LEU A 82 9.25 -11.71 11.20
N LYS A 83 8.85 -12.75 11.96
CA LYS A 83 9.66 -13.95 12.13
C LYS A 83 8.79 -15.17 12.36
N GLY A 84 9.16 -16.28 11.71
CA GLY A 84 8.59 -17.60 11.99
C GLY A 84 7.10 -17.71 11.72
N VAL A 85 6.63 -17.16 10.60
CA VAL A 85 5.23 -17.27 10.16
C VAL A 85 5.15 -18.00 8.84
N GLU A 86 4.03 -18.69 8.67
CA GLU A 86 3.64 -19.27 7.41
C GLU A 86 2.83 -18.27 6.59
N ILE A 87 3.13 -18.15 5.30
CA ILE A 87 2.42 -17.30 4.35
C ILE A 87 1.97 -18.18 3.19
N ASP A 88 0.65 -18.30 3.01
CA ASP A 88 0.01 -19.06 1.94
C ASP A 88 0.49 -20.54 1.85
N GLY A 89 0.78 -21.16 3.02
CA GLY A 89 1.22 -22.55 3.12
C GLY A 89 2.73 -22.74 3.03
N GLU A 90 3.52 -21.67 2.95
CA GLU A 90 4.98 -21.73 2.87
C GLU A 90 5.63 -21.05 4.07
N SER A 91 6.71 -21.65 4.58
CA SER A 91 7.55 -21.10 5.66
C SER A 91 8.80 -20.43 5.08
N PHE A 92 9.22 -19.33 5.72
CA PHE A 92 10.40 -18.56 5.31
C PHE A 92 11.33 -18.31 6.49
N ASP A 93 12.62 -18.60 6.31
CA ASP A 93 13.58 -18.65 7.42
C ASP A 93 14.18 -17.29 7.76
N ASN A 94 14.29 -16.37 6.81
CA ASN A 94 14.86 -15.05 7.07
C ASN A 94 13.92 -14.18 7.89
N PRO A 95 14.33 -13.69 9.07
CA PRO A 95 13.54 -12.71 9.79
C PRO A 95 13.54 -11.38 9.03
N MET A 96 12.37 -10.79 8.83
CA MET A 96 12.24 -9.43 8.35
C MET A 96 12.52 -8.48 9.51
N PRO A 97 13.49 -7.55 9.40
CA PRO A 97 13.77 -6.59 10.45
C PRO A 97 12.63 -5.55 10.57
N SER A 98 12.59 -4.84 11.69
CA SER A 98 11.75 -3.67 11.90
C SER A 98 12.27 -2.49 11.09
N PHE A 99 11.36 -1.79 10.42
CA PHE A 99 11.61 -0.51 9.75
C PHE A 99 10.89 0.64 10.45
N SER A 100 10.85 0.61 11.79
CA SER A 100 10.20 1.64 12.62
C SER A 100 10.79 3.05 12.47
N SER A 101 12.01 3.17 11.91
CA SER A 101 12.67 4.45 11.61
C SER A 101 12.08 5.17 10.38
N LEU A 102 11.37 4.47 9.50
CA LEU A 102 10.63 5.12 8.43
C LEU A 102 9.50 5.95 9.02
N ASP A 103 9.27 7.15 8.50
CA ASP A 103 8.12 7.95 8.91
C ASP A 103 6.78 7.35 8.40
N ASP A 104 5.66 7.85 8.91
CA ASP A 104 4.34 7.32 8.57
C ASP A 104 4.02 7.43 7.08
N LYS A 105 4.50 8.49 6.43
CA LYS A 105 4.30 8.70 5.00
C LYS A 105 5.14 7.74 4.17
N GLN A 106 6.39 7.49 4.55
CA GLN A 106 7.26 6.52 3.89
C GLN A 106 6.70 5.10 3.97
N VAL A 107 6.21 4.70 5.15
CA VAL A 107 5.54 3.40 5.32
C VAL A 107 4.27 3.31 4.48
N ALA A 108 3.43 4.34 4.47
CA ALA A 108 2.23 4.37 3.65
C ALA A 108 2.55 4.30 2.14
N ASP A 109 3.53 5.07 1.68
CA ASP A 109 3.94 5.13 0.28
C ASP A 109 4.54 3.78 -0.19
N VAL A 110 5.45 3.16 0.59
CA VAL A 110 6.06 1.87 0.22
C VAL A 110 5.04 0.74 0.19
N LEU A 111 4.11 0.70 1.15
CA LEU A 111 3.04 -0.29 1.14
C LEU A 111 2.05 -0.06 0.01
N THR A 112 1.78 1.19 -0.35
CA THR A 112 0.98 1.52 -1.53
C THR A 112 1.67 1.07 -2.81
N TYR A 113 2.99 1.26 -2.94
CA TYR A 113 3.77 0.75 -4.05
C TYR A 113 3.68 -0.77 -4.16
N ILE A 114 3.96 -1.51 -3.08
CA ILE A 114 3.92 -2.98 -3.05
C ILE A 114 2.52 -3.49 -3.44
N ARG A 115 1.47 -2.89 -2.93
CA ARG A 115 0.08 -3.28 -3.18
C ARG A 115 -0.42 -2.92 -4.59
N ASN A 116 0.34 -2.11 -5.36
CA ASN A 116 0.00 -1.69 -6.74
C ASN A 116 1.11 -1.99 -7.75
N SER A 117 2.11 -2.79 -7.36
CA SER A 117 3.21 -3.28 -8.21
C SER A 117 3.19 -4.80 -8.25
N PHE A 118 4.10 -5.43 -8.96
CA PHE A 118 4.26 -6.88 -9.00
C PHE A 118 2.96 -7.63 -9.37
N SER A 119 2.18 -7.08 -10.30
CA SER A 119 0.84 -7.57 -10.67
C SER A 119 -0.21 -7.52 -9.55
N ASN A 120 0.08 -6.85 -8.45
CA ASN A 120 -0.88 -6.56 -7.39
C ASN A 120 -1.83 -5.42 -7.81
N LYS A 121 -3.08 -5.50 -7.36
CA LYS A 121 -4.10 -4.45 -7.54
C LYS A 121 -4.94 -4.36 -6.29
N ALA A 122 -4.54 -3.51 -5.35
CA ALA A 122 -5.25 -3.32 -4.10
C ALA A 122 -5.28 -1.84 -3.67
N SER A 123 -6.14 -1.50 -2.72
CA SER A 123 -6.22 -0.14 -2.20
C SER A 123 -4.89 0.29 -1.56
N GLY A 124 -4.47 1.53 -1.78
CA GLY A 124 -3.31 2.12 -1.13
C GLY A 124 -3.46 2.20 0.40
N VAL A 125 -2.34 2.41 1.07
CA VAL A 125 -2.27 2.66 2.51
C VAL A 125 -2.15 4.17 2.73
N ARG A 126 -2.91 4.71 3.69
CA ARG A 126 -2.86 6.13 4.03
C ARG A 126 -1.95 6.38 5.22
N THR A 127 -1.34 7.56 5.26
CA THR A 127 -0.46 8.00 6.36
C THR A 127 -1.15 7.89 7.73
N GLU A 128 -2.45 8.23 7.80
CA GLU A 128 -3.22 8.15 9.05
C GLU A 128 -3.45 6.71 9.52
N GLU A 129 -3.47 5.72 8.61
CA GLU A 129 -3.56 4.30 8.98
C GLU A 129 -2.28 3.86 9.68
N VAL A 130 -1.12 4.29 9.19
CA VAL A 130 0.19 4.04 9.82
C VAL A 130 0.28 4.73 11.18
N GLY A 131 -0.10 6.02 11.27
CA GLY A 131 -0.08 6.76 12.52
C GLY A 131 -0.96 6.16 13.62
N ARG A 132 -2.11 5.55 13.25
CA ARG A 132 -2.94 4.80 14.20
C ARG A 132 -2.26 3.52 14.66
N ALA A 133 -1.66 2.76 13.76
CA ALA A 133 -0.95 1.52 14.10
C ALA A 133 0.22 1.77 15.06
N ARG A 134 1.00 2.83 14.85
CA ARG A 134 2.08 3.22 15.79
C ARG A 134 1.57 3.53 17.20
N LYS A 135 0.38 4.09 17.32
CA LYS A 135 -0.22 4.42 18.62
C LYS A 135 -0.89 3.22 19.30
N GLY A 136 -0.86 2.04 18.67
CA GLY A 136 -1.48 0.83 19.21
C GLY A 136 -3.01 0.84 19.23
N LYS A 137 -3.62 1.60 18.31
CA LYS A 137 -5.08 1.75 18.20
C LYS A 137 -5.60 1.17 16.90
#